data_7825570ecfd029281d2d5b29a3392eaf
#
_entry.id   7825570ecfd029281d2d5b29a3392eaf
#
_cell.length_a   1.000
_cell.length_b   1.000
_cell.length_c   1.000
_cell.angle_alpha   90.00
_cell.angle_beta   90.00
_cell.angle_gamma   90.00
#
_symmetry.space_group_name_H-M   'P 1'
#
loop_
_entity.id
_entity.type
_entity.pdbx_description
1 polymer ?
#
loop_
_entity_poly.entity_id
_entity_poly.type
_entity_poly.pdbx_seq_one_letter_code
_entity_poly.pdbx_strand_id
1 'polypeptide(L)' 'MAYRIERVEKIIERELANILFDSTNNNKLKYVSITKVSLTNDLSIATVYYTILG' A
#
# COMPACT_ATOMS: atom_id res chain seq x y z
N MET A 1 16.43 0.67 13.97
CA MET A 1 16.34 -0.72 13.60
C MET A 1 15.69 -0.88 12.25
N ALA A 2 16.40 -1.48 11.34
CA ALA A 2 15.93 -1.57 9.97
C ALA A 2 14.63 -2.37 9.84
N TYR A 3 14.51 -3.43 10.63
CA TYR A 3 13.32 -4.26 10.51
C TYR A 3 12.05 -3.51 10.93
N ARG A 4 12.20 -2.46 11.71
CA ARG A 4 11.05 -1.69 12.14
C ARG A 4 10.39 -0.98 10.95
N ILE A 5 11.22 -0.43 10.05
CA ILE A 5 10.71 0.22 8.86
C ILE A 5 9.99 -0.78 7.98
N GLU A 6 10.59 -1.94 7.78
CA GLU A 6 9.98 -2.99 6.97
C GLU A 6 8.64 -3.40 7.54
N ARG A 7 8.55 -3.47 8.85
CA ARG A 7 7.32 -3.86 9.50
C ARG A 7 6.23 -2.83 9.26
N VAL A 8 6.57 -1.56 9.36
CA VAL A 8 5.61 -0.49 9.12
C VAL A 8 5.18 -0.49 7.66
N GLU A 9 6.12 -0.71 6.75
CA GLU A 9 5.80 -0.80 5.34
C GLU A 9 4.77 -1.91 5.09
N LYS A 10 4.95 -3.04 5.72
CA LYS A 10 4.02 -4.16 5.57
C LYS A 10 2.64 -3.83 6.12
N ILE A 11 2.59 -3.14 7.23
CA ILE A 11 1.32 -2.75 7.83
C ILE A 11 0.59 -1.78 6.91
N ILE A 12 1.30 -0.80 6.38
CA ILE A 12 0.71 0.17 5.46
C ILE A 12 0.21 -0.52 4.21
N GLU A 13 1.00 -1.41 3.66
CA GLU A 13 0.63 -2.15 2.47
C GLU A 13 -0.68 -2.91 2.70
N ARG A 14 -0.77 -3.56 3.83
CA ARG A 14 -1.95 -4.36 4.16
C ARG A 14 -3.17 -3.48 4.34
N GLU A 15 -3.02 -2.36 5.06
CA GLU A 15 -4.14 -1.47 5.29
C GLU A 15 -4.63 -0.83 4.01
N LEU A 16 -3.70 -0.41 3.16
CA LEU A 16 -4.08 0.18 1.88
C LEU A 16 -4.78 -0.84 0.99
N ALA A 17 -4.30 -2.06 0.99
CA ALA A 17 -4.93 -3.10 0.19
C ALA A 17 -6.37 -3.34 0.64
N ASN A 18 -6.61 -3.31 1.94
CA ASN A 18 -7.95 -3.48 2.48
C ASN A 18 -8.86 -2.34 2.06
N ILE A 19 -8.35 -1.10 2.13
CA ILE A 19 -9.13 0.06 1.75
C ILE A 19 -9.48 0.01 0.27
N LEU A 20 -8.51 -0.33 -0.56
CA LEU A 20 -8.73 -0.42 -1.98
C LEU A 20 -9.70 -1.54 -2.33
N PHE A 21 -9.62 -2.63 -1.60
CA PHE A 21 -10.53 -3.74 -1.83
C PHE A 21 -11.97 -3.29 -1.59
N ASP A 22 -12.21 -2.57 -0.50
CA ASP A 22 -13.53 -2.04 -0.21
C ASP A 22 -14.00 -1.08 -1.28
N SER A 23 -13.10 -0.23 -1.75
CA SER A 23 -13.45 0.75 -2.78
C SER A 23 -13.82 0.08 -4.08
N THR A 24 -13.04 -0.93 -4.49
CA THR A 24 -13.34 -1.61 -5.74
C THR A 24 -14.61 -2.43 -5.63
N ASN A 25 -14.95 -2.83 -4.43
CA ASN A 25 -16.19 -3.56 -4.20
C ASN A 25 -17.40 -2.71 -4.53
N ASN A 26 -17.24 -1.41 -4.56
CA ASN A 26 -18.28 -0.49 -4.97
C ASN A 26 -18.30 -0.24 -6.47
N ASN A 27 -17.54 -0.99 -7.20
CA ASN A 27 -17.58 -1.13 -8.66
C ASN A 27 -17.10 0.06 -9.46
N LYS A 28 -16.67 1.09 -8.85
CA LYS A 28 -16.26 2.29 -9.59
C LYS A 28 -14.81 2.26 -10.00
N LEU A 29 -13.97 1.63 -9.20
CA LEU A 29 -12.54 1.62 -9.47
C LEU A 29 -12.15 0.33 -10.17
N LYS A 30 -11.17 0.43 -11.01
CA LYS A 30 -10.55 -0.75 -11.58
C LYS A 30 -9.82 -1.49 -10.47
N TYR A 31 -9.40 -2.69 -10.78
CA TYR A 31 -8.64 -3.46 -9.81
C TYR A 31 -7.28 -2.81 -9.64
N VAL A 32 -7.04 -2.37 -8.43
CA VAL A 32 -5.76 -1.76 -8.09
C VAL A 32 -5.06 -2.69 -7.11
N SER A 33 -3.83 -3.03 -7.42
CA SER A 33 -3.04 -3.91 -6.58
C SER A 33 -1.80 -3.18 -6.09
N ILE A 34 -1.58 -3.18 -4.78
CA ILE A 34 -0.39 -2.59 -4.20
C ILE A 34 0.75 -3.58 -4.35
N THR A 35 1.82 -3.16 -5.01
CA THR A 35 2.96 -4.04 -5.20
C THR A 35 4.02 -3.84 -4.14
N LYS A 36 4.16 -2.60 -3.65
CA LYS A 36 5.19 -2.30 -2.68
C LYS A 36 4.91 -0.99 -1.98
N VAL A 37 5.34 -0.89 -0.74
CA VAL A 37 5.36 0.38 -0.02
C VAL A 37 6.78 0.61 0.46
N SER A 38 7.30 1.80 0.23
CA SER A 38 8.65 2.15 0.60
C SER A 38 8.62 3.37 1.51
N LEU A 39 9.32 3.29 2.63
CA LEU A 39 9.40 4.37 3.59
C LEU A 39 10.81 4.91 3.68
N THR A 40 10.92 6.21 3.94
CA THR A 40 12.23 6.78 4.22
C THR A 40 12.65 6.41 5.64
N ASN A 41 13.94 6.54 5.92
CA ASN A 41 14.49 6.15 7.22
C ASN A 41 13.85 6.91 8.38
N ASP A 42 13.45 8.14 8.14
CA ASP A 42 12.86 8.96 9.20
C ASP A 42 11.33 8.90 9.16
N LEU A 43 10.78 8.04 8.33
CA LEU A 43 9.34 7.82 8.21
C LEU A 43 8.57 9.07 7.78
N SER A 44 9.25 9.98 7.09
CA SER A 44 8.60 11.22 6.68
C SER A 44 7.90 11.10 5.33
N ILE A 45 8.33 10.17 4.49
CA ILE A 45 7.75 9.99 3.17
C ILE A 45 7.49 8.53 2.93
N ALA A 46 6.29 8.24 2.47
CA ALA A 46 5.90 6.88 2.07
C ALA A 46 5.59 6.89 0.58
N THR A 47 6.25 6.01 -0.15
CA THR A 47 6.01 5.86 -1.58
C THR A 47 5.28 4.55 -1.80
N VAL A 48 4.14 4.63 -2.47
CA VAL A 48 3.32 3.46 -2.72
C VAL A 48 3.40 3.11 -4.20
N TYR A 49 3.80 1.89 -4.48
CA TYR A 49 3.84 1.37 -5.84
C TYR A 49 2.63 0.51 -6.08
N TYR A 50 1.98 0.70 -7.21
CA TYR A 50 0.76 -0.04 -7.47
C TYR A 50 0.63 -0.36 -8.95
N THR A 51 -0.29 -1.27 -9.23
CA THR A 51 -0.61 -1.70 -10.59
C THR A 51 -2.11 -1.66 -10.75
N ILE A 52 -2.56 -1.26 -11.91
CA ILE A 52 -3.98 -1.24 -12.24
C ILE A 52 -4.25 -2.33 -13.24
N LEU A 53 -5.15 -3.23 -12.87
CA LEU A 53 -5.57 -4.31 -13.75
C LEU A 53 -6.90 -3.95 -14.36
N GLY A 54 -6.99 -4.10 -15.62
CA GLY A 54 -8.24 -3.77 -16.26
C GLY A 54 -8.13 -3.44 -17.68
#